data_2814285ef67fb88392c860dfc42f0b55
#
_entry.id   2814285ef67fb88392c860dfc42f0b55
#
_cell.length_a   1.000
_cell.length_b   1.000
_cell.length_c   1.000
_cell.angle_alpha   90.00
_cell.angle_beta   90.00
_cell.angle_gamma   90.00
#
_symmetry.space_group_name_H-M   'P 1'
#
loop_
_entity.id
_entity.type
_entity.pdbx_description
1 polymer ?
#
loop_
_entity_poly.entity_id
_entity_poly.type
_entity_poly.pdbx_seq_one_letter_code
_entity_poly.pdbx_strand_id
1 'polypeptide(L)'
;MPVSIIIARSVLSAALFSALLFAPAAYGQPTKPASAPEWNKLVDAAKKEGRVTVSLPVSAELKRRVEEQFKTRYGLEVEVFAAPAGASVRRIADEYKAGVRYFDLHIGGATSIVSGMLDEGIIDAIDPWLVLPEVRDPKQWWGGHLWVDNAKKFIYTFQAFLPQTIWYNTDMVKPDEIHSLDEFLNPKWKGKIGFLDPRRGGGGDANWAYMWQVKGEEYLNKLVAQDLYLGRDQRVLAESLVKKRVAVVIGLSYYSYAPFLKAGLPIKALPTPKEGTYGTSGSGNLAILKTPAHPNGTKVFVNWLLSRDGQAIFSRGLGQATRRLDVDTGWLRESGTIPAKDAMSITEFLQVENQSEEKIGKLREPAAKAAHSLLK
;
A
#
# COMPACT_ATOMS: atom_id res chain seq x y z
N MET A 1 -36.35 -79.35 -35.86
CA MET A 1 -36.76 -79.53 -34.95
C MET A 1 -35.98 -79.54 -33.72
N PRO A 2 -35.71 -79.27 -32.68
CA PRO A 2 -36.39 -78.41 -31.76
C PRO A 2 -35.69 -77.06 -31.54
N VAL A 3 -36.54 -76.04 -31.16
CA VAL A 3 -36.18 -74.68 -30.82
C VAL A 3 -35.65 -74.65 -29.40
N SER A 4 -34.45 -74.07 -29.20
CA SER A 4 -33.94 -73.78 -27.86
C SER A 4 -34.12 -72.34 -27.49
N ILE A 5 -34.87 -72.14 -26.43
CA ILE A 5 -35.18 -70.84 -25.82
C ILE A 5 -34.01 -70.46 -24.90
N ILE A 6 -33.33 -69.34 -25.19
CA ILE A 6 -32.33 -68.74 -24.31
C ILE A 6 -32.99 -67.64 -23.48
N ILE A 7 -33.03 -67.86 -22.15
CA ILE A 7 -33.52 -66.89 -21.17
C ILE A 7 -32.40 -65.90 -20.84
N ALA A 8 -32.57 -64.65 -21.22
CA ALA A 8 -31.68 -63.55 -20.83
C ALA A 8 -32.00 -63.08 -19.40
N ARG A 9 -31.02 -63.26 -18.49
CA ARG A 9 -31.09 -62.67 -17.13
C ARG A 9 -30.62 -61.22 -17.20
N SER A 10 -31.53 -60.27 -16.94
CA SER A 10 -31.25 -58.87 -16.77
C SER A 10 -30.63 -58.64 -15.39
N VAL A 11 -29.37 -58.19 -15.34
CA VAL A 11 -28.72 -57.74 -14.11
C VAL A 11 -29.02 -56.24 -13.98
N LEU A 12 -29.81 -55.88 -12.98
CA LEU A 12 -30.11 -54.51 -12.61
C LEU A 12 -28.95 -53.99 -11.75
N SER A 13 -28.02 -53.20 -12.32
CA SER A 13 -26.98 -52.48 -11.58
C SER A 13 -27.59 -51.19 -11.00
N ALA A 14 -27.81 -51.16 -9.70
CA ALA A 14 -28.19 -49.96 -8.97
C ALA A 14 -26.97 -49.07 -8.82
N ALA A 15 -26.87 -47.95 -9.57
CA ALA A 15 -25.88 -46.94 -9.39
C ALA A 15 -26.30 -46.08 -8.19
N LEU A 16 -25.59 -46.19 -7.07
CA LEU A 16 -25.71 -45.26 -5.95
C LEU A 16 -25.07 -43.93 -6.39
N PHE A 17 -25.88 -42.95 -6.71
CA PHE A 17 -25.49 -41.54 -6.84
C PHE A 17 -25.31 -40.99 -5.42
N SER A 18 -24.08 -40.93 -4.93
CA SER A 18 -23.71 -40.14 -3.72
C SER A 18 -23.78 -38.66 -4.10
N ALA A 19 -24.90 -38.02 -3.78
CA ALA A 19 -25.01 -36.58 -3.84
C ALA A 19 -24.12 -35.98 -2.74
N LEU A 20 -22.92 -35.54 -3.09
CA LEU A 20 -22.11 -34.63 -2.26
C LEU A 20 -22.88 -33.32 -2.14
N LEU A 21 -23.57 -33.15 -1.01
CA LEU A 21 -24.10 -31.87 -0.58
C LEU A 21 -22.93 -30.93 -0.32
N PHE A 22 -22.58 -30.11 -1.31
CA PHE A 22 -21.79 -28.91 -1.08
C PHE A 22 -22.59 -28.00 -0.15
N ALA A 23 -22.27 -28.02 1.15
CA ALA A 23 -22.72 -26.99 2.06
C ALA A 23 -22.18 -25.65 1.52
N PRO A 24 -23.01 -24.63 1.28
CA PRO A 24 -22.51 -23.31 0.93
C PRO A 24 -21.64 -22.85 2.09
N ALA A 25 -20.38 -22.47 1.79
CA ALA A 25 -19.51 -21.84 2.76
C ALA A 25 -20.30 -20.69 3.39
N ALA A 26 -20.51 -20.75 4.70
CA ALA A 26 -21.20 -19.71 5.44
C ALA A 26 -20.41 -18.42 5.28
N TYR A 27 -20.79 -17.59 4.32
CA TYR A 27 -20.38 -16.18 4.27
C TYR A 27 -20.83 -15.59 5.59
N GLY A 28 -19.87 -15.28 6.47
CA GLY A 28 -20.16 -14.64 7.74
C GLY A 28 -21.04 -13.42 7.50
N GLN A 29 -22.18 -13.37 8.18
CA GLN A 29 -23.07 -12.20 8.12
C GLN A 29 -22.26 -10.96 8.54
N PRO A 30 -22.46 -9.80 7.87
CA PRO A 30 -21.78 -8.57 8.25
C PRO A 30 -21.99 -8.33 9.75
N THR A 31 -20.89 -8.20 10.49
CA THR A 31 -20.96 -8.00 11.93
C THR A 31 -21.68 -6.69 12.24
N LYS A 32 -22.64 -6.72 13.18
CA LYS A 32 -23.35 -5.49 13.59
C LYS A 32 -22.37 -4.51 14.23
N PRO A 33 -22.47 -3.19 13.95
CA PRO A 33 -21.63 -2.19 14.61
C PRO A 33 -21.78 -2.26 16.15
N ALA A 34 -20.66 -2.12 16.85
CA ALA A 34 -20.63 -2.15 18.30
C ALA A 34 -21.36 -0.93 18.90
N SER A 35 -22.15 -1.16 19.93
CA SER A 35 -22.69 -0.09 20.79
C SER A 35 -21.57 0.51 21.67
N ALA A 36 -21.81 1.70 22.23
CA ALA A 36 -20.83 2.33 23.13
C ALA A 36 -20.43 1.43 24.35
N PRO A 37 -21.34 0.71 24.99
CA PRO A 37 -20.95 -0.24 26.06
C PRO A 37 -20.07 -1.40 25.56
N GLU A 38 -20.34 -1.93 24.36
CA GLU A 38 -19.54 -3.01 23.77
C GLU A 38 -18.14 -2.50 23.40
N TRP A 39 -18.03 -1.29 22.88
CA TRP A 39 -16.77 -0.65 22.61
C TRP A 39 -15.93 -0.45 23.88
N ASN A 40 -16.54 0.05 24.97
CA ASN A 40 -15.84 0.24 26.25
C ASN A 40 -15.32 -1.09 26.81
N LYS A 41 -16.13 -2.16 26.75
CA LYS A 41 -15.68 -3.51 27.14
C LYS A 41 -14.50 -4.00 26.33
N LEU A 42 -14.49 -3.72 25.01
CA LEU A 42 -13.39 -4.06 24.12
C LEU A 42 -12.11 -3.30 24.48
N VAL A 43 -12.22 -2.00 24.77
CA VAL A 43 -11.08 -1.17 25.23
C VAL A 43 -10.53 -1.69 26.56
N ASP A 44 -11.40 -2.06 27.51
CA ASP A 44 -10.98 -2.61 28.80
C ASP A 44 -10.31 -4.00 28.64
N ALA A 45 -10.77 -4.82 27.72
CA ALA A 45 -10.12 -6.08 27.37
C ALA A 45 -8.74 -5.85 26.73
N ALA A 46 -8.63 -4.86 25.82
CA ALA A 46 -7.37 -4.47 25.22
C ALA A 46 -6.33 -3.98 26.24
N LYS A 47 -6.77 -3.20 27.23
CA LYS A 47 -5.89 -2.76 28.35
C LYS A 47 -5.31 -3.93 29.14
N LYS A 48 -6.02 -5.04 29.27
CA LYS A 48 -5.51 -6.26 29.92
C LYS A 48 -4.45 -6.97 29.08
N GLU A 49 -4.50 -6.83 27.75
CA GLU A 49 -3.45 -7.32 26.84
C GLU A 49 -2.19 -6.44 26.90
N GLY A 50 -2.34 -5.19 27.37
CA GLY A 50 -1.28 -4.24 27.68
C GLY A 50 -0.73 -3.47 26.47
N ARG A 51 -0.71 -4.05 25.27
CA ARG A 51 -0.15 -3.42 24.05
C ARG A 51 -0.79 -3.94 22.77
N VAL A 52 -0.42 -3.29 21.67
CA VAL A 52 -0.56 -3.79 20.30
C VAL A 52 0.76 -3.56 19.56
N THR A 53 1.23 -4.52 18.77
CA THR A 53 2.47 -4.41 18.01
C THR A 53 2.18 -4.20 16.53
N VAL A 54 2.64 -3.07 15.99
CA VAL A 54 2.28 -2.61 14.65
C VAL A 54 3.53 -2.38 13.80
N SER A 55 3.56 -2.96 12.61
CA SER A 55 4.56 -2.62 11.61
C SER A 55 4.09 -1.44 10.77
N LEU A 56 4.88 -0.35 10.70
CA LEU A 56 4.58 0.89 9.99
C LEU A 56 5.69 1.26 9.00
N PRO A 57 5.37 2.14 8.01
CA PRO A 57 6.39 2.76 7.16
C PRO A 57 7.42 3.56 7.96
N VAL A 58 8.62 3.75 7.39
CA VAL A 58 9.72 4.49 8.01
C VAL A 58 9.38 5.99 8.06
N SER A 59 8.75 6.40 9.15
CA SER A 59 8.50 7.82 9.47
C SER A 59 8.56 8.01 10.97
N ALA A 60 9.58 8.71 11.45
CA ALA A 60 9.73 9.05 12.87
C ALA A 60 8.56 9.88 13.39
N GLU A 61 8.05 10.79 12.56
CA GLU A 61 6.89 11.63 12.89
C GLU A 61 5.62 10.78 13.04
N LEU A 62 5.36 9.85 12.11
CA LEU A 62 4.22 8.95 12.20
C LEU A 62 4.31 8.08 13.46
N LYS A 63 5.47 7.44 13.68
CA LYS A 63 5.72 6.61 14.86
C LYS A 63 5.38 7.37 16.14
N ARG A 64 6.00 8.52 16.36
CA ARG A 64 5.79 9.34 17.55
C ARG A 64 4.32 9.69 17.74
N ARG A 65 3.65 10.17 16.69
CA ARG A 65 2.23 10.56 16.78
C ARG A 65 1.31 9.39 17.09
N VAL A 66 1.54 8.23 16.47
CA VAL A 66 0.74 7.04 16.71
C VAL A 66 0.88 6.59 18.17
N GLU A 67 2.11 6.47 18.67
CA GLU A 67 2.39 6.06 20.04
C GLU A 67 1.76 7.01 21.07
N GLU A 68 1.99 8.33 20.91
CA GLU A 68 1.48 9.35 21.84
C GLU A 68 -0.05 9.43 21.84
N GLN A 69 -0.65 9.56 20.65
CA GLN A 69 -2.09 9.83 20.56
C GLN A 69 -2.94 8.62 20.92
N PHE A 70 -2.51 7.42 20.55
CA PHE A 70 -3.23 6.21 20.88
C PHE A 70 -3.16 5.94 22.40
N LYS A 71 -1.97 6.07 22.99
CA LYS A 71 -1.78 5.94 24.45
C LYS A 71 -2.60 6.97 25.22
N THR A 72 -2.57 8.24 24.80
CA THR A 72 -3.35 9.30 25.44
C THR A 72 -4.85 9.00 25.42
N ARG A 73 -5.35 8.48 24.28
CA ARG A 73 -6.77 8.23 24.09
C ARG A 73 -7.28 6.98 24.80
N TYR A 74 -6.53 5.92 24.81
CA TYR A 74 -6.98 4.60 25.28
C TYR A 74 -6.23 4.05 26.50
N GLY A 75 -5.13 4.67 26.89
CA GLY A 75 -4.28 4.15 27.97
C GLY A 75 -3.60 2.81 27.60
N LEU A 76 -3.46 2.53 26.29
CA LEU A 76 -2.89 1.31 25.75
C LEU A 76 -1.61 1.62 24.97
N GLU A 77 -0.56 0.83 25.18
CA GLU A 77 0.70 1.00 24.44
C GLU A 77 0.57 0.53 23.00
N VAL A 78 1.24 1.25 22.09
CA VAL A 78 1.50 0.79 20.73
C VAL A 78 2.99 0.59 20.59
N GLU A 79 3.42 -0.62 20.30
CA GLU A 79 4.80 -0.91 19.95
C GLU A 79 4.97 -0.80 18.44
N VAL A 80 5.60 0.27 17.98
CA VAL A 80 5.78 0.53 16.55
C VAL A 80 7.12 0.04 16.05
N PHE A 81 7.10 -0.91 15.14
CA PHE A 81 8.25 -1.31 14.33
C PHE A 81 8.22 -0.58 12.99
N ALA A 82 9.08 0.41 12.82
CA ALA A 82 9.18 1.20 11.59
C ALA A 82 10.38 0.75 10.75
N ALA A 83 10.11 0.11 9.60
CA ALA A 83 11.15 -0.36 8.69
C ALA A 83 10.66 -0.31 7.23
N PRO A 84 11.58 -0.41 6.22
CA PRO A 84 11.19 -0.55 4.82
C PRO A 84 10.25 -1.74 4.61
N ALA A 85 9.16 -1.53 3.84
CA ALA A 85 8.06 -2.50 3.74
C ALA A 85 8.52 -3.94 3.41
N GLY A 86 9.40 -4.12 2.43
CA GLY A 86 9.90 -5.45 2.08
C GLY A 86 10.73 -6.12 3.18
N ALA A 87 11.40 -5.37 4.05
CA ALA A 87 12.12 -5.91 5.20
C ALA A 87 11.15 -6.30 6.32
N SER A 88 10.17 -5.43 6.60
CA SER A 88 9.12 -5.70 7.59
C SER A 88 8.32 -6.95 7.21
N VAL A 89 7.85 -7.03 5.97
CA VAL A 89 7.01 -8.15 5.50
C VAL A 89 7.79 -9.48 5.54
N ARG A 90 9.05 -9.51 5.11
CA ARG A 90 9.89 -10.73 5.24
C ARG A 90 10.01 -11.18 6.69
N ARG A 91 10.36 -10.27 7.59
CA ARG A 91 10.46 -10.57 9.03
C ARG A 91 9.15 -11.12 9.57
N ILE A 92 8.03 -10.47 9.27
CA ILE A 92 6.69 -10.92 9.68
C ILE A 92 6.41 -12.35 9.17
N ALA A 93 6.67 -12.61 7.89
CA ALA A 93 6.44 -13.92 7.28
C ALA A 93 7.32 -15.02 7.90
N ASP A 94 8.61 -14.72 8.11
CA ASP A 94 9.56 -15.66 8.71
C ASP A 94 9.19 -15.98 10.17
N GLU A 95 8.89 -14.96 10.97
CA GLU A 95 8.43 -15.15 12.35
C GLU A 95 7.11 -15.92 12.42
N TYR A 96 6.15 -15.58 11.54
CA TYR A 96 4.87 -16.27 11.48
C TYR A 96 5.03 -17.76 11.15
N LYS A 97 5.88 -18.11 10.16
CA LYS A 97 6.21 -19.50 9.80
C LYS A 97 6.90 -20.25 10.95
N ALA A 98 7.72 -19.54 11.72
CA ALA A 98 8.37 -20.10 12.93
C ALA A 98 7.42 -20.22 14.15
N GLY A 99 6.13 -19.89 14.01
CA GLY A 99 5.17 -19.91 15.11
C GLY A 99 5.22 -18.68 16.04
N VAL A 100 6.08 -17.72 15.76
CA VAL A 100 6.20 -16.48 16.54
C VAL A 100 5.08 -15.50 16.15
N ARG A 101 4.41 -14.93 17.13
CA ARG A 101 3.31 -13.95 16.96
C ARG A 101 3.69 -12.61 17.60
N TYR A 102 4.78 -12.00 17.10
CA TYR A 102 5.24 -10.70 17.59
C TYR A 102 4.40 -9.55 17.04
N PHE A 103 4.07 -9.57 15.75
CA PHE A 103 3.26 -8.55 15.12
C PHE A 103 1.78 -8.90 15.14
N ASP A 104 0.93 -7.89 15.34
CA ASP A 104 -0.53 -8.02 15.26
C ASP A 104 -1.06 -7.61 13.89
N LEU A 105 -0.47 -6.55 13.30
CA LEU A 105 -0.88 -6.04 11.98
C LEU A 105 0.29 -5.33 11.28
N HIS A 106 0.14 -5.15 9.97
CA HIS A 106 1.05 -4.39 9.12
C HIS A 106 0.32 -3.32 8.32
N ILE A 107 0.95 -2.14 8.21
CA ILE A 107 0.51 -1.05 7.35
C ILE A 107 1.66 -0.71 6.43
N GLY A 108 1.43 -0.76 5.11
CA GLY A 108 2.51 -0.57 4.15
C GLY A 108 2.08 -0.50 2.70
N GLY A 109 3.05 -0.64 1.81
CA GLY A 109 2.83 -0.67 0.37
C GLY A 109 2.18 -1.98 -0.10
N ALA A 110 1.23 -1.88 -1.02
CA ALA A 110 0.42 -3.01 -1.49
C ALA A 110 1.26 -4.17 -2.05
N THR A 111 2.26 -3.91 -2.90
CA THR A 111 3.06 -4.97 -3.54
C THR A 111 3.70 -5.92 -2.52
N SER A 112 4.31 -5.39 -1.46
CA SER A 112 4.94 -6.23 -0.45
C SER A 112 3.93 -7.02 0.40
N ILE A 113 2.75 -6.45 0.64
CA ILE A 113 1.68 -7.15 1.36
C ILE A 113 1.12 -8.30 0.50
N VAL A 114 0.87 -8.06 -0.79
CA VAL A 114 0.39 -9.09 -1.71
C VAL A 114 1.41 -10.23 -1.79
N SER A 115 2.64 -9.95 -2.23
CA SER A 115 3.64 -10.99 -2.49
C SER A 115 4.20 -11.68 -1.24
N GLY A 116 4.16 -11.04 -0.07
CA GLY A 116 4.80 -11.59 1.13
C GLY A 116 3.85 -11.93 2.28
N MET A 117 2.57 -11.60 2.17
CA MET A 117 1.60 -11.89 3.23
C MET A 117 0.30 -12.51 2.70
N LEU A 118 -0.26 -12.00 1.60
CA LEU A 118 -1.46 -12.56 0.99
C LEU A 118 -1.16 -13.92 0.35
N ASP A 119 -0.14 -13.99 -0.49
CA ASP A 119 0.29 -15.23 -1.16
C ASP A 119 0.73 -16.32 -0.16
N GLU A 120 1.30 -15.89 0.98
CA GLU A 120 1.67 -16.79 2.08
C GLU A 120 0.46 -17.19 2.96
N GLY A 121 -0.72 -16.60 2.73
CA GLY A 121 -1.94 -16.92 3.45
C GLY A 121 -1.93 -16.59 4.94
N ILE A 122 -1.10 -15.63 5.38
CA ILE A 122 -0.88 -15.31 6.80
C ILE A 122 -1.73 -14.15 7.33
N ILE A 123 -2.55 -13.53 6.48
CA ILE A 123 -3.43 -12.41 6.86
C ILE A 123 -4.90 -12.82 6.95
N ASP A 124 -5.62 -12.13 7.82
CA ASP A 124 -7.03 -12.39 8.12
C ASP A 124 -7.95 -11.44 7.32
N ALA A 125 -9.21 -11.82 7.20
CA ALA A 125 -10.24 -10.96 6.61
C ALA A 125 -10.49 -9.73 7.52
N ILE A 126 -10.57 -8.54 6.93
CA ILE A 126 -10.65 -7.27 7.65
C ILE A 126 -12.04 -7.03 8.27
N ASP A 127 -13.14 -7.42 7.61
CA ASP A 127 -14.50 -7.04 8.04
C ASP A 127 -14.82 -7.36 9.51
N PRO A 128 -14.45 -8.53 10.09
CA PRO A 128 -14.71 -8.83 11.49
C PRO A 128 -13.98 -7.92 12.50
N TRP A 129 -12.96 -7.18 12.04
CA TRP A 129 -12.18 -6.27 12.87
C TRP A 129 -12.76 -4.86 12.91
N LEU A 130 -13.61 -4.50 11.94
CA LEU A 130 -14.28 -3.21 11.88
C LEU A 130 -15.53 -3.23 12.75
N VAL A 131 -15.56 -2.50 13.86
CA VAL A 131 -16.67 -2.53 14.81
C VAL A 131 -17.33 -1.16 15.03
N LEU A 132 -16.64 -0.05 14.84
CA LEU A 132 -17.25 1.28 15.01
C LEU A 132 -18.17 1.62 13.82
N PRO A 133 -19.37 2.18 14.07
CA PRO A 133 -20.32 2.54 13.00
C PRO A 133 -19.69 3.46 11.94
N GLU A 134 -18.97 4.48 12.37
CA GLU A 134 -18.30 5.47 11.51
C GLU A 134 -17.17 4.88 10.64
N VAL A 135 -16.57 3.77 11.09
CA VAL A 135 -15.53 3.05 10.32
C VAL A 135 -16.15 2.14 9.28
N ARG A 136 -17.29 1.54 9.62
CA ARG A 136 -18.04 0.63 8.75
C ARG A 136 -18.89 1.33 7.70
N ASP A 137 -19.22 2.62 7.90
CA ASP A 137 -20.05 3.37 6.96
C ASP A 137 -19.26 3.70 5.68
N PRO A 138 -19.57 3.11 4.53
CA PRO A 138 -18.89 3.39 3.27
C PRO A 138 -19.05 4.84 2.82
N LYS A 139 -20.06 5.56 3.30
CA LYS A 139 -20.32 6.97 2.96
C LYS A 139 -19.27 7.91 3.57
N GLN A 140 -18.51 7.47 4.56
CA GLN A 140 -17.40 8.23 5.15
C GLN A 140 -16.15 8.20 4.24
N TRP A 141 -16.12 7.36 3.21
CA TRP A 141 -14.96 7.09 2.39
C TRP A 141 -15.20 7.45 0.93
N TRP A 142 -14.31 8.22 0.35
CA TRP A 142 -14.32 8.46 -1.09
C TRP A 142 -14.16 7.14 -1.85
N GLY A 143 -15.17 6.82 -2.69
CA GLY A 143 -15.27 5.55 -3.40
C GLY A 143 -15.72 4.37 -2.54
N GLY A 144 -16.23 4.59 -1.34
CA GLY A 144 -16.66 3.52 -0.43
C GLY A 144 -15.47 2.72 0.14
N HIS A 145 -15.68 1.46 0.51
CA HIS A 145 -14.58 0.59 0.92
C HIS A 145 -13.80 0.09 -0.30
N LEU A 146 -12.49 0.32 -0.30
CA LEU A 146 -11.58 -0.15 -1.35
C LEU A 146 -10.60 -1.19 -0.82
N TRP A 147 -10.23 -2.09 -1.70
CA TRP A 147 -9.41 -3.25 -1.41
C TRP A 147 -8.29 -3.36 -2.46
N VAL A 148 -7.14 -3.84 -2.03
CA VAL A 148 -6.04 -4.19 -2.93
C VAL A 148 -6.30 -5.56 -3.57
N ASP A 149 -6.70 -6.54 -2.74
CA ASP A 149 -6.87 -7.93 -3.14
C ASP A 149 -8.15 -8.15 -3.96
N ASN A 150 -8.08 -9.06 -4.93
CA ASN A 150 -9.19 -9.44 -5.82
C ASN A 150 -10.40 -10.00 -5.06
N ALA A 151 -10.14 -10.68 -3.93
CA ALA A 151 -11.20 -11.20 -3.06
C ALA A 151 -11.94 -10.11 -2.28
N LYS A 152 -11.41 -8.88 -2.24
CA LYS A 152 -11.96 -7.72 -1.50
C LYS A 152 -12.20 -8.01 -0.02
N LYS A 153 -11.19 -8.59 0.65
CA LYS A 153 -11.32 -9.08 2.03
C LYS A 153 -10.12 -8.81 2.93
N PHE A 154 -8.90 -8.86 2.39
CA PHE A 154 -7.69 -9.05 3.20
C PHE A 154 -6.81 -7.82 3.32
N ILE A 155 -6.82 -6.94 2.31
CA ILE A 155 -5.96 -5.76 2.28
C ILE A 155 -6.82 -4.51 2.06
N TYR A 156 -7.06 -3.77 3.15
CA TYR A 156 -7.92 -2.58 3.10
C TYR A 156 -7.12 -1.34 2.76
N THR A 157 -7.54 -0.62 1.70
CA THR A 157 -6.91 0.62 1.27
C THR A 157 -7.62 1.84 1.87
N PHE A 158 -6.90 2.66 2.63
CA PHE A 158 -7.44 3.86 3.27
C PHE A 158 -6.83 5.18 2.75
N GLN A 159 -5.90 5.13 1.82
CA GLN A 159 -5.33 6.31 1.15
C GLN A 159 -5.51 6.23 -0.37
N ALA A 160 -5.63 7.39 -1.02
CA ALA A 160 -5.63 7.52 -2.47
C ALA A 160 -5.15 8.92 -2.90
N PHE A 161 -4.13 8.97 -3.74
CA PHE A 161 -3.56 10.22 -4.22
C PHE A 161 -2.80 10.04 -5.53
N LEU A 162 -2.52 11.16 -6.17
CA LEU A 162 -1.62 11.27 -7.31
C LEU A 162 -0.28 11.80 -6.80
N PRO A 163 0.79 11.00 -6.84
CA PRO A 163 2.08 11.40 -6.29
C PRO A 163 2.84 12.26 -7.29
N GLN A 164 3.46 13.31 -6.81
CA GLN A 164 4.56 13.99 -7.51
C GLN A 164 5.87 13.42 -6.96
N THR A 165 6.34 12.36 -7.55
CA THR A 165 7.50 11.59 -7.07
C THR A 165 8.80 11.96 -7.74
N ILE A 166 8.77 12.93 -8.66
CA ILE A 166 9.94 13.49 -9.30
C ILE A 166 10.26 14.81 -8.60
N TRP A 167 11.47 14.92 -8.08
CA TRP A 167 11.95 16.11 -7.37
C TRP A 167 13.20 16.62 -7.99
N TYR A 168 13.39 17.94 -8.03
CA TYR A 168 14.55 18.58 -8.63
C TYR A 168 15.18 19.61 -7.70
N ASN A 169 16.48 19.86 -7.90
CA ASN A 169 17.21 20.94 -7.24
C ASN A 169 17.04 22.22 -8.05
N THR A 170 16.50 23.26 -7.42
CA THR A 170 16.15 24.52 -8.09
C THR A 170 17.36 25.37 -8.52
N ASP A 171 18.55 25.05 -8.01
CA ASP A 171 19.79 25.70 -8.45
C ASP A 171 20.40 25.01 -9.68
N MET A 172 19.92 23.80 -10.03
CA MET A 172 20.42 22.99 -11.14
C MET A 172 19.44 22.85 -12.29
N VAL A 173 18.15 22.98 -12.02
CA VAL A 173 17.07 22.81 -13.00
C VAL A 173 16.17 24.04 -12.94
N LYS A 174 15.90 24.65 -14.09
CA LYS A 174 14.96 25.78 -14.21
C LYS A 174 13.52 25.26 -14.17
N PRO A 175 12.53 26.06 -13.67
CA PRO A 175 11.14 25.62 -13.54
C PRO A 175 10.52 25.09 -14.82
N ASP A 176 10.90 25.66 -15.99
CA ASP A 176 10.31 25.34 -17.30
C ASP A 176 11.20 24.43 -18.15
N GLU A 177 12.08 23.66 -17.50
CA GLU A 177 13.08 22.86 -18.21
C GLU A 177 12.68 21.42 -18.45
N ILE A 178 11.72 20.93 -17.68
CA ILE A 178 11.22 19.53 -17.74
C ILE A 178 9.69 19.54 -17.70
N HIS A 179 9.06 19.27 -18.85
CA HIS A 179 7.60 19.15 -19.00
C HIS A 179 7.15 17.76 -19.44
N SER A 180 8.12 16.90 -19.82
CA SER A 180 7.89 15.57 -20.37
C SER A 180 8.92 14.59 -19.86
N LEU A 181 8.57 13.31 -19.81
CA LEU A 181 9.50 12.24 -19.52
C LEU A 181 10.63 12.15 -20.58
N ASP A 182 10.35 12.53 -21.82
CA ASP A 182 11.36 12.52 -22.88
C ASP A 182 12.54 13.46 -22.62
N GLU A 183 12.32 14.52 -21.85
CA GLU A 183 13.38 15.48 -21.54
C GLU A 183 14.45 14.92 -20.61
N PHE A 184 14.16 13.84 -19.87
CA PHE A 184 15.18 13.10 -19.12
C PHE A 184 16.20 12.38 -20.03
N LEU A 185 15.88 12.19 -21.29
CA LEU A 185 16.81 11.59 -22.28
C LEU A 185 17.82 12.60 -22.85
N ASN A 186 17.71 13.89 -22.51
CA ASN A 186 18.68 14.89 -22.96
C ASN A 186 20.06 14.58 -22.36
N PRO A 187 21.14 14.56 -23.16
CA PRO A 187 22.49 14.26 -22.71
C PRO A 187 23.01 15.11 -21.53
N LYS A 188 22.48 16.31 -21.34
CA LYS A 188 22.82 17.18 -20.19
C LYS A 188 22.53 16.55 -18.84
N TRP A 189 21.59 15.60 -18.79
CA TRP A 189 21.20 14.89 -17.57
C TRP A 189 22.01 13.62 -17.30
N LYS A 190 22.93 13.25 -18.19
CA LYS A 190 23.74 12.04 -18.00
C LYS A 190 24.52 12.10 -16.70
N GLY A 191 24.35 11.05 -15.85
CA GLY A 191 24.91 10.98 -14.48
C GLY A 191 24.27 11.96 -13.47
N LYS A 192 23.17 12.65 -13.84
CA LYS A 192 22.49 13.65 -12.99
C LYS A 192 21.08 13.25 -12.55
N ILE A 193 20.63 12.05 -12.90
CA ILE A 193 19.32 11.53 -12.52
C ILE A 193 19.52 10.49 -11.43
N GLY A 194 19.00 10.77 -10.24
CA GLY A 194 18.84 9.80 -9.16
C GLY A 194 17.54 9.01 -9.34
N PHE A 195 17.59 7.71 -9.12
CA PHE A 195 16.41 6.87 -9.18
C PHE A 195 16.37 5.91 -7.97
N LEU A 196 15.22 5.84 -7.28
CA LEU A 196 15.04 4.84 -6.25
C LEU A 196 15.00 3.46 -6.90
N ASP A 197 15.88 2.55 -6.48
CA ASP A 197 16.11 1.26 -7.13
C ASP A 197 14.78 0.51 -7.40
N PRO A 198 14.32 0.41 -8.66
CA PRO A 198 13.01 -0.14 -9.01
C PRO A 198 12.91 -1.66 -8.81
N ARG A 199 14.04 -2.34 -8.57
CA ARG A 199 14.07 -3.78 -8.30
C ARG A 199 13.59 -4.14 -6.90
N ARG A 200 13.22 -3.14 -6.06
CA ARG A 200 12.96 -3.33 -4.63
C ARG A 200 11.56 -2.97 -4.18
N GLY A 201 10.61 -2.84 -5.04
CA GLY A 201 9.27 -2.39 -4.67
C GLY A 201 9.23 -0.95 -4.10
N GLY A 202 8.04 -0.39 -3.95
CA GLY A 202 7.84 0.96 -3.43
C GLY A 202 7.78 2.02 -4.53
N GLY A 203 8.22 3.25 -4.22
CA GLY A 203 8.09 4.38 -5.15
C GLY A 203 8.95 4.25 -6.42
N GLY A 204 10.13 3.63 -6.33
CA GLY A 204 10.98 3.37 -7.49
C GLY A 204 10.32 2.42 -8.48
N ASP A 205 9.85 1.29 -7.99
CA ASP A 205 9.11 0.30 -8.77
C ASP A 205 7.81 0.89 -9.38
N ALA A 206 7.06 1.66 -8.60
CA ALA A 206 5.83 2.28 -9.07
C ALA A 206 6.07 3.27 -10.22
N ASN A 207 7.12 4.11 -10.13
CA ASN A 207 7.51 5.04 -11.19
C ASN A 207 8.05 4.32 -12.41
N TRP A 208 8.87 3.29 -12.22
CA TRP A 208 9.41 2.49 -13.29
C TRP A 208 8.30 1.81 -14.10
N ALA A 209 7.34 1.18 -13.41
CA ALA A 209 6.18 0.56 -14.02
C ALA A 209 5.30 1.57 -14.76
N TYR A 210 5.10 2.76 -14.18
CA TYR A 210 4.39 3.84 -14.85
C TYR A 210 5.10 4.29 -16.14
N MET A 211 6.41 4.54 -16.07
CA MET A 211 7.20 4.92 -17.24
C MET A 211 7.20 3.83 -18.32
N TRP A 212 7.29 2.56 -17.91
CA TRP A 212 7.17 1.43 -18.82
C TRP A 212 5.80 1.39 -19.50
N GLN A 213 4.73 1.62 -18.76
CA GLN A 213 3.36 1.62 -19.29
C GLN A 213 3.13 2.73 -20.33
N VAL A 214 3.64 3.95 -20.09
CA VAL A 214 3.33 5.11 -20.93
C VAL A 214 4.36 5.34 -22.06
N LYS A 215 5.58 4.83 -21.91
CA LYS A 215 6.70 5.07 -22.85
C LYS A 215 7.31 3.78 -23.43
N GLY A 216 7.01 2.62 -22.85
CA GLY A 216 7.55 1.32 -23.28
C GLY A 216 8.98 1.05 -22.81
N GLU A 217 9.46 -0.16 -23.12
CA GLU A 217 10.78 -0.65 -22.68
C GLU A 217 11.93 0.08 -23.39
N GLU A 218 11.76 0.49 -24.66
CA GLU A 218 12.79 1.24 -25.38
C GLU A 218 13.14 2.57 -24.70
N TYR A 219 12.13 3.26 -24.16
CA TYR A 219 12.37 4.47 -23.38
C TYR A 219 13.20 4.16 -22.13
N LEU A 220 12.89 3.09 -21.40
CA LEU A 220 13.63 2.70 -20.20
C LEU A 220 15.09 2.33 -20.52
N ASN A 221 15.34 1.67 -21.65
CA ASN A 221 16.70 1.42 -22.14
C ASN A 221 17.49 2.73 -22.33
N LYS A 222 16.86 3.72 -22.98
CA LYS A 222 17.47 5.05 -23.17
C LYS A 222 17.67 5.79 -21.85
N LEU A 223 16.73 5.65 -20.91
CA LEU A 223 16.84 6.25 -19.58
C LEU A 223 17.99 5.64 -18.77
N VAL A 224 18.17 4.31 -18.82
CA VAL A 224 19.32 3.63 -18.20
C VAL A 224 20.65 4.11 -18.80
N ALA A 225 20.69 4.35 -20.10
CA ALA A 225 21.88 4.89 -20.80
C ALA A 225 22.27 6.32 -20.34
N GLN A 226 21.39 7.00 -19.59
CA GLN A 226 21.70 8.27 -18.90
C GLN A 226 22.58 8.10 -17.65
N ASP A 227 23.07 6.90 -17.35
CA ASP A 227 23.93 6.63 -16.19
C ASP A 227 23.25 7.01 -14.87
N LEU A 228 22.16 6.31 -14.56
CA LEU A 228 21.32 6.58 -13.40
C LEU A 228 22.08 6.37 -12.07
N TYR A 229 21.98 7.34 -11.17
CA TYR A 229 22.40 7.17 -9.78
C TYR A 229 21.34 6.38 -9.00
N LEU A 230 21.50 5.07 -8.94
CA LEU A 230 20.56 4.20 -8.23
C LEU A 230 20.80 4.24 -6.72
N GLY A 231 19.75 4.51 -5.96
CA GLY A 231 19.79 4.50 -4.50
C GLY A 231 18.76 3.54 -3.92
N ARG A 232 19.11 2.90 -2.80
CA ARG A 232 18.22 2.00 -2.05
C ARG A 232 17.61 2.64 -0.81
N ASP A 233 18.20 3.74 -0.37
CA ASP A 233 17.76 4.53 0.77
C ASP A 233 17.24 5.87 0.28
N GLN A 234 15.98 6.16 0.62
CA GLN A 234 15.29 7.37 0.17
C GLN A 234 15.94 8.63 0.75
N ARG A 235 16.43 8.58 2.00
CA ARG A 235 17.08 9.73 2.64
C ARG A 235 18.40 10.06 1.96
N VAL A 236 19.20 9.04 1.67
CA VAL A 236 20.50 9.21 0.97
C VAL A 236 20.29 9.80 -0.42
N LEU A 237 19.24 9.36 -1.14
CA LEU A 237 18.87 9.96 -2.43
C LEU A 237 18.42 11.41 -2.29
N ALA A 238 17.58 11.73 -1.30
CA ALA A 238 17.17 13.11 -1.04
C ALA A 238 18.36 14.01 -0.68
N GLU A 239 19.30 13.52 0.13
CA GLU A 239 20.55 14.23 0.42
C GLU A 239 21.42 14.44 -0.83
N SER A 240 21.48 13.48 -1.74
CA SER A 240 22.21 13.59 -3.01
C SER A 240 21.63 14.70 -3.90
N LEU A 241 20.31 14.89 -3.88
CA LEU A 241 19.62 16.00 -4.57
C LEU A 241 20.01 17.35 -3.93
N VAL A 242 19.90 17.45 -2.62
CA VAL A 242 20.24 18.69 -1.87
C VAL A 242 21.71 19.07 -2.07
N LYS A 243 22.61 18.10 -2.03
CA LYS A 243 24.06 18.30 -2.21
C LYS A 243 24.48 18.50 -3.68
N LYS A 244 23.53 18.62 -4.61
CA LYS A 244 23.76 18.83 -6.06
C LYS A 244 24.57 17.71 -6.72
N ARG A 245 24.63 16.51 -6.16
CA ARG A 245 25.21 15.34 -6.80
C ARG A 245 24.40 14.90 -8.00
N VAL A 246 23.07 14.97 -7.88
CA VAL A 246 22.10 14.77 -8.95
C VAL A 246 21.22 16.01 -9.07
N ALA A 247 20.69 16.25 -10.27
CA ALA A 247 19.81 17.38 -10.56
C ALA A 247 18.34 17.05 -10.31
N VAL A 248 17.99 15.78 -10.52
CA VAL A 248 16.64 15.25 -10.38
C VAL A 248 16.68 13.92 -9.63
N VAL A 249 15.67 13.63 -8.83
CA VAL A 249 15.46 12.31 -8.22
C VAL A 249 14.04 11.83 -8.46
N ILE A 250 13.90 10.55 -8.82
CA ILE A 250 12.63 9.89 -9.15
C ILE A 250 12.33 8.80 -8.14
N GLY A 251 11.07 8.74 -7.66
CA GLY A 251 10.56 7.64 -6.88
C GLY A 251 10.53 7.83 -5.37
N LEU A 252 10.87 9.01 -4.84
CA LEU A 252 10.84 9.26 -3.40
C LEU A 252 9.48 9.75 -2.90
N SER A 253 9.15 9.37 -1.68
CA SER A 253 7.98 9.85 -0.95
C SER A 253 8.26 11.17 -0.25
N TYR A 254 7.22 12.00 -0.06
CA TYR A 254 7.32 13.32 0.60
C TYR A 254 8.05 13.28 1.94
N TYR A 255 7.78 12.30 2.79
CA TYR A 255 8.41 12.22 4.12
C TYR A 255 9.95 12.16 4.08
N SER A 256 10.53 11.73 2.95
CA SER A 256 11.99 11.73 2.74
C SER A 256 12.53 13.13 2.46
N TYR A 257 11.72 14.02 1.91
CA TYR A 257 12.08 15.42 1.60
C TYR A 257 11.64 16.40 2.68
N ALA A 258 10.65 16.08 3.47
CA ALA A 258 10.05 16.99 4.45
C ALA A 258 11.06 17.71 5.37
N PRO A 259 12.12 17.05 5.90
CA PRO A 259 13.14 17.74 6.71
C PRO A 259 13.89 18.82 5.92
N PHE A 260 14.20 18.55 4.66
CA PHE A 260 14.95 19.46 3.79
C PHE A 260 14.10 20.66 3.34
N LEU A 261 12.81 20.41 3.06
CA LEU A 261 11.84 21.46 2.76
C LEU A 261 11.64 22.41 3.96
N LYS A 262 11.49 21.84 5.16
CA LYS A 262 11.38 22.64 6.40
C LYS A 262 12.63 23.47 6.68
N ALA A 263 13.80 23.01 6.25
CA ALA A 263 15.07 23.74 6.35
C ALA A 263 15.25 24.79 5.22
N GLY A 264 14.27 24.95 4.32
CA GLY A 264 14.36 25.92 3.23
C GLY A 264 15.37 25.59 2.14
N LEU A 265 15.74 24.31 1.99
CA LEU A 265 16.74 23.90 0.98
C LEU A 265 16.16 23.93 -0.43
N PRO A 266 17.01 24.13 -1.47
CA PRO A 266 16.58 24.45 -2.84
C PRO A 266 16.10 23.20 -3.60
N ILE A 267 15.03 22.57 -3.13
CA ILE A 267 14.40 21.43 -3.78
C ILE A 267 12.89 21.67 -3.94
N LYS A 268 12.33 21.19 -5.06
CA LYS A 268 10.89 21.26 -5.34
C LYS A 268 10.42 19.97 -6.02
N ALA A 269 9.11 19.68 -5.86
CA ALA A 269 8.44 18.68 -6.67
C ALA A 269 8.34 19.19 -8.12
N LEU A 270 8.64 18.34 -9.08
CA LEU A 270 8.42 18.63 -10.49
C LEU A 270 6.91 18.65 -10.76
N PRO A 271 6.38 19.66 -11.47
CA PRO A 271 5.01 19.59 -11.97
C PRO A 271 4.76 18.28 -12.74
N THR A 272 3.52 17.82 -12.74
CA THR A 272 3.15 16.60 -13.45
C THR A 272 3.55 16.70 -14.93
N PRO A 273 4.37 15.79 -15.46
CA PRO A 273 4.74 15.77 -16.88
C PRO A 273 3.50 15.61 -17.79
N LYS A 274 3.64 15.96 -19.07
CA LYS A 274 2.52 15.85 -20.04
C LYS A 274 1.96 14.43 -20.18
N GLU A 275 2.74 13.41 -19.86
CA GLU A 275 2.32 12.02 -19.84
C GLU A 275 1.40 11.72 -18.65
N GLY A 276 1.26 12.63 -17.69
CA GLY A 276 0.44 12.46 -16.49
C GLY A 276 1.18 11.86 -15.33
N THR A 277 0.45 11.16 -14.46
CA THR A 277 0.96 10.41 -13.31
C THR A 277 0.02 9.23 -13.01
N TYR A 278 0.46 8.33 -12.16
CA TYR A 278 -0.36 7.19 -11.72
C TYR A 278 -1.11 7.50 -10.42
N GLY A 279 -2.21 6.79 -10.18
CA GLY A 279 -2.88 6.77 -8.88
C GLY A 279 -2.22 5.78 -7.92
N THR A 280 -2.23 6.08 -6.64
CA THR A 280 -1.63 5.20 -5.64
C THR A 280 -2.33 5.29 -4.28
N SER A 281 -2.31 4.19 -3.53
CA SER A 281 -2.61 4.14 -2.11
C SER A 281 -1.37 4.38 -1.23
N GLY A 282 -0.20 4.55 -1.85
CA GLY A 282 1.05 4.74 -1.13
C GLY A 282 1.34 3.64 -0.12
N SER A 283 1.49 4.04 1.13
CA SER A 283 1.64 3.12 2.27
C SER A 283 0.35 2.92 3.07
N GLY A 284 -0.79 3.36 2.55
CA GLY A 284 -2.09 3.33 3.22
C GLY A 284 -2.86 2.03 3.01
N ASN A 285 -2.22 0.89 3.16
CA ASN A 285 -2.86 -0.42 3.06
C ASN A 285 -2.68 -1.18 4.37
N LEU A 286 -3.78 -1.65 4.93
CA LEU A 286 -3.87 -2.38 6.18
C LEU A 286 -4.00 -3.88 5.92
N ALA A 287 -3.18 -4.68 6.58
CA ALA A 287 -3.28 -6.14 6.66
C ALA A 287 -3.19 -6.57 8.13
N ILE A 288 -4.10 -7.42 8.57
CA ILE A 288 -4.15 -7.96 9.94
C ILE A 288 -3.65 -9.39 9.89
N LEU A 289 -2.75 -9.77 10.79
CA LEU A 289 -2.25 -11.14 10.84
C LEU A 289 -3.32 -12.10 11.37
N LYS A 290 -3.33 -13.34 10.87
CA LYS A 290 -4.13 -14.40 11.49
C LYS A 290 -3.61 -14.67 12.89
N THR A 291 -4.52 -14.82 13.85
CA THR A 291 -4.18 -15.10 15.26
C THR A 291 -3.18 -14.10 15.87
N PRO A 292 -3.47 -12.79 15.85
CA PRO A 292 -2.61 -11.80 16.48
C PRO A 292 -2.48 -12.08 17.99
N ALA A 293 -1.33 -11.70 18.57
CA ALA A 293 -1.10 -11.92 20.02
C ALA A 293 -2.01 -11.06 20.90
N HIS A 294 -2.42 -9.90 20.41
CA HIS A 294 -3.24 -8.94 21.13
C HIS A 294 -4.54 -8.62 20.34
N PRO A 295 -5.49 -9.58 20.25
CA PRO A 295 -6.65 -9.45 19.37
C PRO A 295 -7.58 -8.27 19.74
N ASN A 296 -7.75 -7.97 21.02
CA ASN A 296 -8.56 -6.82 21.44
C ASN A 296 -7.84 -5.51 21.16
N GLY A 297 -6.53 -5.42 21.45
CA GLY A 297 -5.68 -4.29 21.11
C GLY A 297 -5.67 -4.02 19.62
N THR A 298 -5.52 -5.06 18.80
CA THR A 298 -5.60 -4.99 17.35
C THR A 298 -6.93 -4.40 16.88
N LYS A 299 -8.04 -4.88 17.42
CA LYS A 299 -9.37 -4.39 17.07
C LYS A 299 -9.57 -2.92 17.45
N VAL A 300 -9.12 -2.50 18.64
CA VAL A 300 -9.14 -1.09 19.06
C VAL A 300 -8.27 -0.24 18.14
N PHE A 301 -7.06 -0.71 17.83
CA PHE A 301 -6.13 0.03 16.97
C PHE A 301 -6.67 0.21 15.55
N VAL A 302 -7.20 -0.82 14.93
CA VAL A 302 -7.76 -0.78 13.57
C VAL A 302 -8.91 0.23 13.49
N ASN A 303 -9.82 0.23 14.46
CA ASN A 303 -10.93 1.18 14.47
C ASN A 303 -10.47 2.62 14.73
N TRP A 304 -9.47 2.82 15.60
CA TRP A 304 -8.86 4.13 15.78
C TRP A 304 -8.11 4.57 14.52
N LEU A 305 -7.30 3.71 13.91
CA LEU A 305 -6.60 4.00 12.65
C LEU A 305 -7.56 4.52 11.59
N LEU A 306 -8.71 3.84 11.42
CA LEU A 306 -9.69 4.15 10.37
C LEU A 306 -10.70 5.23 10.80
N SER A 307 -10.65 5.72 12.04
CA SER A 307 -11.41 6.90 12.47
C SER A 307 -10.87 8.19 11.85
N ARG A 308 -11.64 9.29 11.97
CA ARG A 308 -11.21 10.61 11.54
C ARG A 308 -9.85 11.01 12.12
N ASP A 309 -9.67 10.83 13.43
CA ASP A 309 -8.45 11.25 14.14
C ASP A 309 -7.23 10.42 13.70
N GLY A 310 -7.39 9.10 13.62
CA GLY A 310 -6.33 8.20 13.13
C GLY A 310 -5.93 8.53 11.70
N GLN A 311 -6.89 8.76 10.83
CA GLN A 311 -6.62 9.11 9.43
C GLN A 311 -5.95 10.49 9.28
N ALA A 312 -6.30 11.46 10.11
CA ALA A 312 -5.61 12.77 10.14
C ALA A 312 -4.13 12.62 10.56
N ILE A 313 -3.85 11.76 11.56
CA ILE A 313 -2.48 11.47 12.03
C ILE A 313 -1.67 10.76 10.95
N PHE A 314 -2.23 9.73 10.32
CA PHE A 314 -1.54 9.00 9.25
C PHE A 314 -1.28 9.85 8.03
N SER A 315 -2.26 10.65 7.60
CA SER A 315 -2.10 11.58 6.49
C SER A 315 -0.95 12.56 6.75
N ARG A 316 -0.92 13.20 7.92
CA ARG A 316 0.15 14.15 8.28
C ARG A 316 1.51 13.48 8.47
N GLY A 317 1.55 12.31 9.08
CA GLY A 317 2.79 11.58 9.36
C GLY A 317 3.50 11.05 8.13
N LEU A 318 2.75 10.78 7.06
CA LEU A 318 3.29 10.26 5.79
C LEU A 318 3.29 11.31 4.66
N GLY A 319 2.54 12.41 4.78
CA GLY A 319 2.30 13.33 3.67
C GLY A 319 1.51 12.64 2.54
N GLN A 320 0.55 11.78 2.87
CA GLN A 320 -0.24 11.00 1.93
C GLN A 320 -1.74 11.21 2.19
N ALA A 321 -2.54 11.33 1.13
CA ALA A 321 -3.95 11.67 1.25
C ALA A 321 -4.81 10.49 1.67
N THR A 322 -5.54 10.65 2.78
CA THR A 322 -6.59 9.72 3.17
C THR A 322 -7.78 9.81 2.23
N ARG A 323 -8.52 8.71 2.12
CA ARG A 323 -9.83 8.66 1.45
C ARG A 323 -11.01 9.06 2.34
N ARG A 324 -10.78 9.28 3.64
CA ARG A 324 -11.86 9.79 4.51
C ARG A 324 -12.31 11.18 4.08
N LEU A 325 -13.60 11.35 3.94
CA LEU A 325 -14.21 12.61 3.45
C LEU A 325 -14.21 13.70 4.51
N ASP A 326 -14.21 13.35 5.79
CA ASP A 326 -14.23 14.25 6.94
C ASP A 326 -12.85 14.68 7.45
N VAL A 327 -11.78 14.33 6.71
CA VAL A 327 -10.40 14.74 7.02
C VAL A 327 -9.91 15.77 6.00
N ASP A 328 -9.42 16.91 6.49
CA ASP A 328 -8.78 17.91 5.65
C ASP A 328 -7.46 17.40 5.07
N THR A 329 -7.34 17.48 3.76
CA THR A 329 -6.15 17.09 2.97
C THR A 329 -5.65 18.21 2.05
N GLY A 330 -6.23 19.41 2.12
CA GLY A 330 -5.88 20.56 1.26
C GLY A 330 -4.42 20.98 1.39
N TRP A 331 -3.84 20.87 2.59
CA TRP A 331 -2.44 21.17 2.89
C TRP A 331 -1.43 20.28 2.14
N LEU A 332 -1.85 19.13 1.61
CA LEU A 332 -0.95 18.19 0.89
C LEU A 332 -0.48 18.71 -0.47
N ARG A 333 -1.19 19.67 -1.07
CA ARG A 333 -0.81 20.22 -2.39
C ARG A 333 0.59 20.83 -2.38
N GLU A 334 0.99 21.46 -1.28
CA GLU A 334 2.33 22.03 -1.11
C GLU A 334 3.41 20.95 -0.96
N SER A 335 3.03 19.74 -0.61
CA SER A 335 3.94 18.59 -0.41
C SER A 335 4.13 17.72 -1.65
N GLY A 336 3.61 18.13 -2.81
CA GLY A 336 3.68 17.31 -4.03
C GLY A 336 2.78 16.07 -3.98
N THR A 337 1.68 16.13 -3.20
CA THR A 337 0.68 15.08 -3.12
C THR A 337 -0.68 15.66 -3.45
N ILE A 338 -1.32 15.15 -4.49
CA ILE A 338 -2.65 15.60 -4.89
C ILE A 338 -3.67 14.56 -4.41
N PRO A 339 -4.56 14.90 -3.47
CA PRO A 339 -5.60 13.96 -3.05
C PRO A 339 -6.45 13.54 -4.26
N ALA A 340 -6.62 12.25 -4.48
CA ALA A 340 -7.33 11.75 -5.66
C ALA A 340 -8.80 12.23 -5.67
N LYS A 341 -9.43 12.34 -4.49
CA LYS A 341 -10.80 12.86 -4.33
C LYS A 341 -11.00 14.30 -4.84
N ASP A 342 -9.91 15.09 -4.90
CA ASP A 342 -9.95 16.48 -5.35
C ASP A 342 -9.58 16.64 -6.83
N ALA A 343 -9.14 15.56 -7.48
CA ALA A 343 -8.59 15.58 -8.84
C ALA A 343 -9.44 14.79 -9.86
N MET A 344 -10.12 13.74 -9.43
CA MET A 344 -10.81 12.83 -10.34
C MET A 344 -11.92 12.04 -9.65
N SER A 345 -12.77 11.40 -10.43
CA SER A 345 -13.75 10.44 -9.94
C SER A 345 -13.08 9.14 -9.49
N ILE A 346 -13.79 8.34 -8.68
CA ILE A 346 -13.31 7.02 -8.29
C ILE A 346 -13.09 6.09 -9.48
N THR A 347 -13.93 6.18 -10.49
CA THR A 347 -13.81 5.36 -11.71
C THR A 347 -12.53 5.67 -12.47
N GLU A 348 -12.20 6.94 -12.63
CA GLU A 348 -10.93 7.37 -13.24
C GLU A 348 -9.72 6.92 -12.41
N PHE A 349 -9.79 7.07 -11.07
CA PHE A 349 -8.71 6.60 -10.19
C PHE A 349 -8.44 5.11 -10.35
N LEU A 350 -9.48 4.28 -10.38
CA LEU A 350 -9.33 2.84 -10.55
C LEU A 350 -8.73 2.44 -11.92
N GLN A 351 -8.77 3.32 -12.92
CA GLN A 351 -8.10 3.09 -14.20
C GLN A 351 -6.61 3.39 -14.13
N VAL A 352 -6.21 4.46 -13.43
CA VAL A 352 -4.83 4.95 -13.39
C VAL A 352 -4.02 4.47 -12.18
N GLU A 353 -4.66 3.86 -11.17
CA GLU A 353 -3.94 3.28 -10.04
C GLU A 353 -3.08 2.09 -10.46
N ASN A 354 -2.03 1.80 -9.71
CA ASN A 354 -1.09 0.72 -10.02
C ASN A 354 -0.77 -0.18 -8.83
N GLN A 355 -1.68 -0.28 -7.85
CA GLN A 355 -1.46 -1.00 -6.59
C GLN A 355 -2.49 -2.09 -6.26
N SER A 356 -3.55 -2.27 -7.06
CA SER A 356 -4.40 -3.45 -6.93
C SER A 356 -3.61 -4.72 -7.26
N GLU A 357 -4.01 -5.85 -6.68
CA GLU A 357 -3.42 -7.17 -6.96
C GLU A 357 -3.36 -7.45 -8.46
N GLU A 358 -4.43 -7.10 -9.20
CA GLU A 358 -4.46 -7.21 -10.65
C GLU A 358 -3.36 -6.37 -11.33
N LYS A 359 -3.20 -5.10 -10.93
CA LYS A 359 -2.20 -4.20 -11.51
C LYS A 359 -0.77 -4.57 -11.08
N ILE A 360 -0.62 -5.11 -9.88
CA ILE A 360 0.67 -5.66 -9.43
C ILE A 360 1.08 -6.78 -10.38
N GLY A 361 0.24 -7.78 -10.62
CA GLY A 361 0.58 -8.91 -11.48
C GLY A 361 0.72 -8.53 -12.96
N LYS A 362 -0.17 -7.67 -13.50
CA LYS A 362 -0.18 -7.34 -14.94
C LYS A 362 0.79 -6.23 -15.35
N LEU A 363 1.16 -5.35 -14.44
CA LEU A 363 1.99 -4.17 -14.76
C LEU A 363 3.30 -4.14 -13.96
N ARG A 364 3.22 -4.20 -12.62
CA ARG A 364 4.41 -3.94 -11.79
C ARG A 364 5.41 -5.08 -11.80
N GLU A 365 4.98 -6.33 -11.73
CA GLU A 365 5.88 -7.49 -11.79
C GLU A 365 6.59 -7.63 -13.14
N PRO A 366 5.93 -7.51 -14.31
CA PRO A 366 6.63 -7.49 -15.59
C PRO A 366 7.62 -6.33 -15.72
N ALA A 367 7.24 -5.14 -15.27
CA ALA A 367 8.14 -3.98 -15.28
C ALA A 367 9.36 -4.16 -14.35
N ALA A 368 9.16 -4.79 -13.17
CA ALA A 368 10.26 -5.13 -12.26
C ALA A 368 11.22 -6.16 -12.86
N LYS A 369 10.71 -7.16 -13.62
CA LYS A 369 11.54 -8.10 -14.39
C LYS A 369 12.39 -7.37 -15.42
N ALA A 370 11.80 -6.42 -16.15
CA ALA A 370 12.54 -5.56 -17.07
C ALA A 370 13.62 -4.74 -16.32
N ALA A 371 13.33 -4.19 -15.15
CA ALA A 371 14.32 -3.48 -14.34
C ALA A 371 15.50 -4.38 -13.95
N HIS A 372 15.25 -5.64 -13.56
CA HIS A 372 16.32 -6.60 -13.27
C HIS A 372 17.19 -6.94 -14.49
N SER A 373 16.62 -6.92 -15.69
CA SER A 373 17.35 -7.14 -16.93
C SER A 373 18.22 -5.95 -17.34
N LEU A 374 17.69 -4.73 -17.20
CA LEU A 374 18.29 -3.50 -17.68
C LEU A 374 19.31 -2.89 -16.70
N LEU A 375 19.09 -3.02 -15.42
CA LEU A 375 19.91 -2.44 -14.35
C LEU A 375 20.83 -3.51 -13.75
N LYS A 376 21.77 -3.96 -14.54
CA LYS A 376 22.76 -4.99 -14.10
C LYS A 376 23.75 -4.44 -13.09
#